data_b359c9b997e829683f9703b862877425
#
_entry.id   b359c9b997e829683f9703b862877425
#
_cell.length_a   1.000
_cell.length_b   1.000
_cell.length_c   1.000
_cell.angle_alpha   90.00
_cell.angle_beta   90.00
_cell.angle_gamma   90.00
#
_symmetry.space_group_name_H-M   'P 1'
#
loop_
_entity.id
_entity.type
_entity.pdbx_description
1 polymer ?
#
loop_
_entity_poly.entity_id
_entity_poly.type
_entity_poly.pdbx_seq_one_letter_code
_entity_poly.pdbx_strand_id
1 'polypeptide(L)'
;RAKNATISIPIEVSHFGRAPLQSVRIHWQLEKQPVTKYTYGEHGKTLTQTVFQPPVLCGTLKQRDYALEKNQSAGCIYLNMEDIQPDCAYVLRVSIEANGKIVENTWPFWIFDSSKSNQVSTPDESKAETDTHEAVFITSDRFHAETLLNEGKRVLFELPYEDTSYDC
;
A
#
# COMPACT_ATOMS: atom_id res chain seq x y z
N ARG A 1 13.68 8.69 9.22
CA ARG A 1 13.66 9.02 7.78
C ARG A 1 15.09 9.00 7.25
N ALA A 2 15.41 8.10 6.33
CA ALA A 2 16.58 8.31 5.49
C ALA A 2 16.27 9.53 4.62
N LYS A 3 16.87 10.69 4.96
CA LYS A 3 16.79 11.86 4.10
C LYS A 3 17.32 11.49 2.73
N ASN A 4 16.58 11.77 1.66
CA ASN A 4 16.90 11.50 0.26
C ASN A 4 16.77 10.03 -0.21
N ALA A 5 15.90 9.21 0.39
CA ALA A 5 15.61 7.89 -0.16
C ALA A 5 14.73 8.02 -1.42
N THR A 6 15.20 7.41 -2.52
CA THR A 6 14.44 7.29 -3.76
C THR A 6 14.10 5.82 -3.99
N ILE A 7 12.83 5.53 -4.22
CA ILE A 7 12.39 4.20 -4.64
C ILE A 7 12.40 4.15 -6.16
N SER A 8 13.07 3.12 -6.72
CA SER A 8 13.11 2.84 -8.15
C SER A 8 12.21 1.66 -8.46
N ILE A 9 11.22 1.87 -9.33
CA ILE A 9 10.24 0.85 -9.73
C ILE A 9 10.44 0.58 -11.21
N PRO A 10 11.07 -0.55 -11.59
CA PRO A 10 11.22 -0.94 -12.98
C PRO A 10 9.86 -1.32 -13.56
N ILE A 11 9.57 -0.84 -14.77
CA ILE A 11 8.36 -1.17 -15.51
C ILE A 11 8.72 -2.01 -16.71
N GLU A 12 8.02 -3.12 -16.87
CA GLU A 12 8.16 -4.03 -18.00
C GLU A 12 6.85 -4.19 -18.72
N VAL A 13 6.92 -4.34 -20.05
CA VAL A 13 5.78 -4.60 -20.91
C VAL A 13 5.93 -5.98 -21.55
N SER A 14 4.90 -6.81 -21.42
CA SER A 14 4.78 -8.07 -22.14
C SER A 14 3.65 -7.94 -23.15
N HIS A 15 3.95 -8.17 -24.44
CA HIS A 15 2.99 -8.01 -25.51
C HIS A 15 2.93 -9.26 -26.38
N PHE A 16 1.73 -9.87 -26.44
CA PHE A 16 1.43 -11.09 -27.20
C PHE A 16 0.29 -10.89 -28.19
N GLY A 17 0.15 -9.67 -28.73
CA GLY A 17 -0.89 -9.35 -29.71
C GLY A 17 -0.57 -9.91 -31.10
N ARG A 18 -1.26 -9.39 -32.13
CA ARG A 18 -1.08 -9.82 -33.52
C ARG A 18 0.04 -9.08 -34.24
N ALA A 19 0.43 -7.91 -33.76
CA ALA A 19 1.45 -7.04 -34.37
C ALA A 19 2.15 -6.25 -33.28
N PRO A 20 3.41 -5.80 -33.51
CA PRO A 20 4.11 -4.94 -32.57
C PRO A 20 3.34 -3.65 -32.25
N LEU A 21 3.52 -3.14 -31.04
CA LEU A 21 2.98 -1.83 -30.65
C LEU A 21 3.94 -0.74 -31.06
N GLN A 22 3.43 0.31 -31.67
CA GLN A 22 4.21 1.46 -32.10
C GLN A 22 3.86 2.70 -31.32
N SER A 23 4.87 3.52 -31.05
CA SER A 23 4.72 4.84 -30.42
C SER A 23 3.93 4.80 -29.09
N VAL A 24 4.20 3.77 -28.28
CA VAL A 24 3.49 3.55 -27.02
C VAL A 24 3.82 4.63 -26.02
N ARG A 25 2.79 5.19 -25.40
CA ARG A 25 2.89 6.13 -24.28
C ARG A 25 2.53 5.42 -22.99
N ILE A 26 3.36 5.60 -21.97
CA ILE A 26 3.10 5.05 -20.65
C ILE A 26 3.01 6.20 -19.68
N HIS A 27 1.85 6.32 -19.04
CA HIS A 27 1.57 7.29 -17.99
C HIS A 27 1.50 6.56 -16.66
N TRP A 28 1.95 7.21 -15.61
CA TRP A 28 1.81 6.66 -14.27
C TRP A 28 1.34 7.72 -13.28
N GLN A 29 0.61 7.28 -12.27
CA GLN A 29 0.10 8.11 -11.20
C GLN A 29 0.23 7.38 -9.87
N LEU A 30 0.68 8.10 -8.86
CA LEU A 30 0.67 7.64 -7.48
C LEU A 30 -0.47 8.35 -6.77
N GLU A 31 -1.46 7.59 -6.32
CA GLU A 31 -2.66 8.08 -5.65
C GLU A 31 -2.68 7.56 -4.21
N LYS A 32 -3.22 8.35 -3.27
CA LYS A 32 -3.61 7.78 -1.99
C LYS A 32 -4.78 6.84 -2.20
N GLN A 33 -4.77 5.71 -1.48
CA GLN A 33 -5.89 4.79 -1.56
C GLN A 33 -7.19 5.51 -1.18
N PRO A 34 -8.28 5.35 -1.95
CA PRO A 34 -9.55 5.97 -1.63
C PRO A 34 -10.05 5.55 -0.25
N VAL A 35 -10.51 6.50 0.53
CA VAL A 35 -11.08 6.22 1.84
C VAL A 35 -12.59 6.09 1.70
N THR A 36 -13.12 4.95 2.09
CA THR A 36 -14.56 4.74 2.17
C THR A 36 -15.06 5.20 3.54
N LYS A 37 -15.86 6.25 3.55
CA LYS A 37 -16.54 6.73 4.76
C LYS A 37 -17.90 6.08 4.88
N TYR A 38 -18.16 5.50 6.04
CA TYR A 38 -19.45 4.96 6.40
C TYR A 38 -20.17 5.96 7.30
N THR A 39 -21.36 6.38 6.90
CA THR A 39 -22.22 7.23 7.74
C THR A 39 -23.46 6.43 8.09
N TYR A 40 -23.70 6.22 9.37
CA TYR A 40 -24.91 5.57 9.86
C TYR A 40 -26.03 6.60 9.89
N GLY A 41 -27.03 6.43 9.03
CA GLY A 41 -28.23 7.24 9.02
C GLY A 41 -29.24 6.77 10.08
N GLU A 42 -30.20 7.64 10.40
CA GLU A 42 -31.38 7.27 11.15
C GLU A 42 -32.08 6.11 10.44
N HIS A 43 -32.42 5.03 11.11
CA HIS A 43 -32.97 3.77 10.60
C HIS A 43 -31.96 2.72 10.07
N GLY A 44 -30.71 2.78 10.49
CA GLY A 44 -29.74 1.71 10.19
C GLY A 44 -29.27 1.61 8.73
N LYS A 45 -29.60 2.61 7.89
CA LYS A 45 -29.07 2.67 6.52
C LYS A 45 -27.63 3.19 6.55
N THR A 46 -26.70 2.39 6.08
CA THR A 46 -25.30 2.80 5.91
C THR A 46 -25.16 3.52 4.56
N LEU A 47 -24.80 4.79 4.60
CA LEU A 47 -24.39 5.52 3.41
C LEU A 47 -22.89 5.37 3.26
N THR A 48 -22.47 4.92 2.09
CA THR A 48 -21.07 4.72 1.75
C THR A 48 -20.63 5.82 0.80
N GLN A 49 -19.62 6.61 1.18
CA GLN A 49 -19.02 7.61 0.32
C GLN A 49 -17.55 7.29 0.11
N THR A 50 -17.17 7.03 -1.14
CA THR A 50 -15.76 6.89 -1.50
C THR A 50 -15.20 8.25 -1.90
N VAL A 51 -14.19 8.70 -1.19
CA VAL A 51 -13.52 9.97 -1.45
C VAL A 51 -12.24 9.69 -2.24
N PHE A 52 -12.20 10.15 -3.48
CA PHE A 52 -11.02 10.12 -4.33
C PHE A 52 -10.21 11.40 -4.10
N GLN A 53 -8.89 11.26 -4.04
CA GLN A 53 -7.96 12.38 -3.96
C GLN A 53 -7.20 12.51 -5.28
N PRO A 54 -6.74 13.72 -5.63
CA PRO A 54 -5.88 13.88 -6.80
C PRO A 54 -4.58 13.08 -6.63
N PRO A 55 -3.91 12.71 -7.74
CA PRO A 55 -2.62 12.05 -7.68
C PRO A 55 -1.60 12.87 -6.88
N VAL A 56 -0.84 12.18 -6.03
CA VAL A 56 0.25 12.80 -5.26
C VAL A 56 1.45 13.07 -6.15
N LEU A 57 1.75 12.13 -7.03
CA LEU A 57 2.80 12.21 -8.06
C LEU A 57 2.27 11.62 -9.36
N CYS A 58 2.75 12.13 -10.48
CA CYS A 58 2.46 11.58 -11.79
C CYS A 58 3.61 11.83 -12.76
N GLY A 59 3.65 11.05 -13.82
CA GLY A 59 4.65 11.23 -14.86
C GLY A 59 4.40 10.35 -16.07
N THR A 60 5.37 10.42 -16.99
CA THR A 60 5.36 9.63 -18.23
C THR A 60 6.72 8.99 -18.43
N LEU A 61 6.73 7.75 -18.94
CA LEU A 61 7.96 7.12 -19.39
C LEU A 61 8.25 7.50 -20.84
N LYS A 62 9.52 7.32 -21.25
CA LYS A 62 9.93 7.62 -22.62
C LYS A 62 9.15 6.76 -23.60
N GLN A 63 8.53 7.42 -24.59
CA GLN A 63 7.81 6.77 -25.68
C GLN A 63 8.74 5.82 -26.46
N ARG A 64 8.25 4.60 -26.74
CA ARG A 64 8.99 3.59 -27.53
C ARG A 64 8.05 2.58 -28.16
N ASP A 65 8.60 1.75 -29.03
CA ASP A 65 7.92 0.61 -29.62
C ASP A 65 8.16 -0.65 -28.81
N TYR A 66 7.22 -1.60 -28.89
CA TYR A 66 7.33 -2.90 -28.23
C TYR A 66 7.06 -4.02 -29.21
N ALA A 67 7.96 -4.99 -29.28
CA ALA A 67 7.84 -6.20 -30.09
C ALA A 67 6.82 -7.18 -29.49
N LEU A 68 6.57 -8.27 -30.19
CA LEU A 68 5.79 -9.44 -29.67
C LEU A 68 6.70 -10.28 -28.78
N GLU A 69 6.94 -9.79 -27.56
CA GLU A 69 7.87 -10.39 -26.62
C GLU A 69 7.45 -10.09 -25.19
N LYS A 70 7.95 -10.90 -24.25
CA LYS A 70 7.76 -10.72 -22.81
C LYS A 70 8.87 -9.86 -22.20
N ASN A 71 8.55 -9.21 -21.07
CA ASN A 71 9.51 -8.54 -20.17
C ASN A 71 10.39 -7.49 -20.85
N GLN A 72 9.84 -6.74 -21.79
CA GLN A 72 10.54 -5.63 -22.43
C GLN A 72 10.59 -4.43 -21.47
N SER A 73 11.78 -3.92 -21.18
CA SER A 73 11.92 -2.77 -20.29
C SER A 73 11.25 -1.53 -20.85
N ALA A 74 10.36 -0.93 -20.08
CA ALA A 74 9.74 0.35 -20.36
C ALA A 74 10.46 1.54 -19.70
N GLY A 75 11.35 1.26 -18.74
CA GLY A 75 12.06 2.25 -17.96
C GLY A 75 11.80 2.09 -16.47
N CYS A 76 12.14 3.11 -15.70
CA CYS A 76 11.93 3.15 -14.25
C CYS A 76 11.10 4.36 -13.84
N ILE A 77 10.22 4.16 -12.88
CA ILE A 77 9.58 5.22 -12.12
C ILE A 77 10.44 5.50 -10.89
N TYR A 78 10.73 6.74 -10.61
CA TYR A 78 11.49 7.15 -9.44
C TYR A 78 10.58 7.95 -8.52
N LEU A 79 10.39 7.45 -7.31
CA LEU A 79 9.59 8.11 -6.27
C LEU A 79 10.55 8.67 -5.20
N ASN A 80 10.57 9.99 -5.07
CA ASN A 80 11.29 10.63 -3.97
C ASN A 80 10.43 10.52 -2.71
N MET A 81 10.96 9.89 -1.67
CA MET A 81 10.24 9.69 -0.40
C MET A 81 9.96 10.98 0.37
N GLU A 82 10.62 12.08 0.04
CA GLU A 82 10.32 13.40 0.63
C GLU A 82 8.95 13.94 0.18
N ASP A 83 8.52 13.57 -1.03
CA ASP A 83 7.26 14.02 -1.63
C ASP A 83 6.07 13.14 -1.21
N ILE A 84 6.32 12.09 -0.44
CA ILE A 84 5.32 11.08 -0.07
C ILE A 84 5.09 11.07 1.44
N GLN A 85 3.82 11.17 1.83
CA GLN A 85 3.45 11.10 3.24
C GLN A 85 3.57 9.66 3.75
N PRO A 86 4.31 9.39 4.85
CA PRO A 86 4.35 8.07 5.45
C PRO A 86 3.04 7.71 6.16
N ASP A 87 2.94 6.45 6.59
CA ASP A 87 1.79 5.88 7.31
C ASP A 87 0.48 5.97 6.51
N CYS A 88 0.59 5.82 5.18
CA CYS A 88 -0.53 5.87 4.25
C CYS A 88 -0.49 4.70 3.27
N ALA A 89 -1.69 4.31 2.83
CA ALA A 89 -1.88 3.39 1.72
C ALA A 89 -1.91 4.16 0.40
N TYR A 90 -1.22 3.63 -0.60
CA TYR A 90 -1.11 4.20 -1.94
C TYR A 90 -1.49 3.17 -3.00
N VAL A 91 -1.84 3.68 -4.17
CA VAL A 91 -2.04 2.89 -5.39
C VAL A 91 -1.16 3.50 -6.48
N LEU A 92 -0.25 2.71 -7.02
CA LEU A 92 0.44 3.05 -8.25
C LEU A 92 -0.43 2.58 -9.41
N ARG A 93 -0.84 3.52 -10.24
CA ARG A 93 -1.61 3.27 -11.47
C ARG A 93 -0.68 3.50 -12.65
N VAL A 94 -0.59 2.55 -13.55
CA VAL A 94 0.18 2.67 -14.79
C VAL A 94 -0.74 2.38 -15.96
N SER A 95 -0.84 3.30 -16.91
CA SER A 95 -1.63 3.17 -18.11
C SER A 95 -0.76 3.21 -19.35
N ILE A 96 -1.05 2.32 -20.29
CA ILE A 96 -0.38 2.20 -21.58
C ILE A 96 -1.37 2.60 -22.65
N GLU A 97 -1.03 3.64 -23.41
CA GLU A 97 -1.78 4.06 -24.59
C GLU A 97 -1.07 3.60 -25.86
N ALA A 98 -1.76 2.75 -26.63
CA ALA A 98 -1.28 2.24 -27.91
C ALA A 98 -2.43 1.98 -28.87
N ASN A 99 -2.29 2.36 -30.14
CA ASN A 99 -3.27 2.12 -31.19
C ASN A 99 -4.71 2.59 -30.84
N GLY A 100 -4.82 3.73 -30.14
CA GLY A 100 -6.10 4.28 -29.69
C GLY A 100 -6.79 3.50 -28.57
N LYS A 101 -6.09 2.57 -27.94
CA LYS A 101 -6.55 1.82 -26.76
C LYS A 101 -5.73 2.16 -25.55
N ILE A 102 -6.37 2.16 -24.40
CA ILE A 102 -5.72 2.33 -23.10
C ILE A 102 -5.87 1.02 -22.33
N VAL A 103 -4.74 0.50 -21.82
CA VAL A 103 -4.69 -0.63 -20.89
C VAL A 103 -4.08 -0.13 -19.60
N GLU A 104 -4.67 -0.51 -18.49
CA GLU A 104 -4.28 -0.02 -17.18
C GLU A 104 -4.06 -1.18 -16.21
N ASN A 105 -3.07 -0.99 -15.34
CA ASN A 105 -2.84 -1.87 -14.20
C ASN A 105 -2.59 -1.04 -12.95
N THR A 106 -2.91 -1.62 -11.78
CA THR A 106 -2.81 -0.93 -10.49
C THR A 106 -2.17 -1.84 -9.44
N TRP A 107 -1.30 -1.25 -8.61
CA TRP A 107 -0.62 -1.94 -7.51
C TRP A 107 -0.83 -1.18 -6.22
N PRO A 108 -1.58 -1.74 -5.24
CA PRO A 108 -1.70 -1.16 -3.92
C PRO A 108 -0.46 -1.47 -3.08
N PHE A 109 -0.01 -0.52 -2.26
CA PHE A 109 1.07 -0.70 -1.30
C PHE A 109 0.99 0.30 -0.15
N TRP A 110 1.73 0.03 0.93
CA TRP A 110 1.79 0.89 2.11
C TRP A 110 3.19 1.44 2.29
N ILE A 111 3.26 2.69 2.74
CA ILE A 111 4.51 3.34 3.11
C ILE A 111 4.45 3.64 4.60
N PHE A 112 5.40 3.10 5.35
CA PHE A 112 5.51 3.27 6.80
C PHE A 112 6.71 4.14 7.15
N ASP A 113 6.61 4.89 8.24
CA ASP A 113 7.76 5.58 8.81
C ASP A 113 8.59 4.59 9.62
N SER A 114 9.76 4.21 9.09
CA SER A 114 10.66 3.27 9.76
C SER A 114 11.23 3.79 11.08
N SER A 115 11.20 5.10 11.32
CA SER A 115 11.65 5.68 12.60
C SER A 115 10.74 5.30 13.78
N LYS A 116 9.49 4.91 13.48
CA LYS A 116 8.52 4.44 14.47
C LYS A 116 8.58 2.94 14.73
N SER A 117 9.26 2.17 13.88
CA SER A 117 9.29 0.69 13.98
C SER A 117 10.23 0.17 15.08
N ASN A 118 11.09 1.01 15.66
CA ASN A 118 12.03 0.60 16.70
C ASN A 118 11.42 0.59 18.12
N GLN A 119 10.12 0.75 18.26
CA GLN A 119 9.43 0.67 19.56
C GLN A 119 8.62 -0.61 19.74
N VAL A 120 9.12 -1.73 19.24
CA VAL A 120 8.73 -3.02 19.81
C VAL A 120 9.56 -3.17 21.09
N SER A 121 9.12 -2.54 22.17
CA SER A 121 9.62 -2.84 23.49
C SER A 121 9.15 -4.26 23.85
N THR A 122 10.08 -5.21 23.79
CA THR A 122 9.92 -6.44 24.58
C THR A 122 9.61 -6.00 26.01
N PRO A 123 8.59 -6.59 26.65
CA PRO A 123 8.25 -6.24 28.02
C PRO A 123 9.38 -6.69 28.94
N ASP A 124 10.31 -5.78 29.26
CA ASP A 124 11.20 -5.92 30.40
C ASP A 124 10.45 -5.38 31.63
N GLU A 125 10.09 -6.30 32.53
CA GLU A 125 9.21 -6.07 33.70
C GLU A 125 9.76 -5.07 34.74
N SER A 126 10.77 -4.29 34.45
CA SER A 126 11.46 -3.52 35.48
C SER A 126 11.76 -2.05 35.16
N LYS A 127 10.88 -1.30 34.47
CA LYS A 127 10.95 0.18 34.57
C LYS A 127 9.64 0.84 34.17
N ALA A 128 8.88 1.22 35.20
CA ALA A 128 7.86 2.25 35.07
C ALA A 128 8.53 3.61 34.94
N GLU A 129 8.62 4.15 33.72
CA GLU A 129 8.81 5.56 33.47
C GLU A 129 7.87 6.03 32.36
N THR A 130 7.13 7.05 32.70
CA THR A 130 6.13 7.80 31.95
C THR A 130 6.66 8.29 30.60
N ASP A 131 6.38 7.53 29.54
CA ASP A 131 6.44 8.05 28.19
C ASP A 131 5.16 7.65 27.43
N THR A 132 4.38 8.66 27.03
CA THR A 132 3.02 8.55 26.48
C THR A 132 3.02 8.12 25.02
N HIS A 133 3.86 7.18 24.62
CA HIS A 133 3.75 6.52 23.33
C HIS A 133 3.02 5.19 23.51
N GLU A 134 1.80 5.13 22.99
CA GLU A 134 0.88 4.01 23.08
C GLU A 134 1.54 2.70 22.61
N ALA A 135 2.00 1.89 23.54
CA ALA A 135 2.51 0.55 23.27
C ALA A 135 1.42 -0.31 22.64
N VAL A 136 1.77 -1.08 21.61
CA VAL A 136 0.88 -2.10 21.04
C VAL A 136 1.18 -3.41 21.73
N PHE A 137 0.19 -3.99 22.41
CA PHE A 137 0.30 -5.29 23.06
C PHE A 137 -0.02 -6.39 22.05
N ILE A 138 0.85 -7.39 21.95
CA ILE A 138 0.64 -8.54 21.06
C ILE A 138 0.26 -9.73 21.95
N THR A 139 -0.87 -10.35 21.66
CA THR A 139 -1.33 -11.53 22.41
C THR A 139 -2.17 -12.46 21.53
N SER A 140 -2.06 -13.76 21.78
CA SER A 140 -2.93 -14.80 21.22
C SER A 140 -4.02 -15.25 22.20
N ASP A 141 -4.01 -14.73 23.42
CA ASP A 141 -5.03 -14.99 24.43
C ASP A 141 -6.17 -13.97 24.29
N ARG A 142 -7.36 -14.48 23.96
CA ARG A 142 -8.57 -13.67 23.77
C ARG A 142 -8.97 -12.90 25.04
N PHE A 143 -8.92 -13.54 26.21
CA PHE A 143 -9.32 -12.89 27.46
C PHE A 143 -8.34 -11.80 27.87
N HIS A 144 -7.06 -12.02 27.63
CA HIS A 144 -6.04 -11.00 27.84
C HIS A 144 -6.21 -9.83 26.86
N ALA A 145 -6.51 -10.11 25.58
CA ALA A 145 -6.81 -9.08 24.60
C ALA A 145 -8.02 -8.22 25.00
N GLU A 146 -9.12 -8.85 25.43
CA GLU A 146 -10.33 -8.15 25.88
C GLU A 146 -10.04 -7.26 27.11
N THR A 147 -9.24 -7.74 28.06
CA THR A 147 -8.84 -6.96 29.24
C THR A 147 -8.06 -5.71 28.84
N LEU A 148 -7.05 -5.86 27.99
CA LEU A 148 -6.23 -4.75 27.51
C LEU A 148 -7.04 -3.71 26.70
N LEU A 149 -7.99 -4.18 25.86
CA LEU A 149 -8.89 -3.30 25.12
C LEU A 149 -9.83 -2.52 26.05
N ASN A 150 -10.35 -3.15 27.10
CA ASN A 150 -11.19 -2.49 28.09
C ASN A 150 -10.42 -1.43 28.91
N GLU A 151 -9.10 -1.60 29.05
CA GLU A 151 -8.20 -0.59 29.62
C GLU A 151 -7.81 0.52 28.62
N GLY A 152 -8.36 0.49 27.39
CA GLY A 152 -8.07 1.48 26.36
C GLY A 152 -6.70 1.30 25.68
N LYS A 153 -6.07 0.14 25.83
CA LYS A 153 -4.78 -0.17 25.21
C LYS A 153 -4.95 -0.64 23.77
N ARG A 154 -3.91 -0.46 22.95
CA ARG A 154 -3.85 -1.02 21.59
C ARG A 154 -3.40 -2.46 21.63
N VAL A 155 -4.16 -3.35 21.01
CA VAL A 155 -3.87 -4.79 21.00
C VAL A 155 -3.79 -5.30 19.57
N LEU A 156 -2.72 -6.04 19.26
CA LEU A 156 -2.63 -6.90 18.09
C LEU A 156 -2.95 -8.33 18.56
N PHE A 157 -4.10 -8.84 18.14
CA PHE A 157 -4.50 -10.21 18.45
C PHE A 157 -3.99 -11.14 17.36
N GLU A 158 -3.07 -12.06 17.73
CA GLU A 158 -2.57 -13.09 16.83
C GLU A 158 -3.47 -14.33 16.97
N LEU A 159 -4.13 -14.71 15.87
CA LEU A 159 -4.83 -15.99 15.83
C LEU A 159 -3.78 -17.11 15.84
N PRO A 160 -3.91 -18.10 16.74
CA PRO A 160 -3.07 -19.28 16.70
C PRO A 160 -3.25 -19.94 15.32
N TYR A 161 -2.14 -20.19 14.64
CA TYR A 161 -2.15 -20.93 13.38
C TYR A 161 -2.54 -22.37 13.73
N GLU A 162 -3.81 -22.70 13.58
CA GLU A 162 -4.25 -24.08 13.54
C GLU A 162 -3.82 -24.63 12.17
N ASP A 163 -2.85 -25.53 12.21
CA ASP A 163 -2.42 -26.29 11.04
C ASP A 163 -3.61 -27.18 10.61
N THR A 164 -4.50 -26.58 9.83
CA THR A 164 -5.57 -27.32 9.14
C THR A 164 -4.92 -28.05 7.98
N SER A 165 -4.25 -29.16 8.29
CA SER A 165 -3.93 -30.18 7.30
C SER A 165 -5.27 -30.74 6.80
N TYR A 166 -5.75 -30.18 5.70
CA TYR A 166 -6.82 -30.83 4.95
C TYR A 166 -6.21 -32.09 4.34
N ASP A 167 -6.43 -33.22 5.01
CA ASP A 167 -6.31 -34.52 4.37
C ASP A 167 -7.35 -34.58 3.24
N CYS A 168 -6.86 -34.53 1.99
CA CYS A 168 -7.63 -34.85 0.78
C CYS A 168 -7.66 -36.36 0.54
#